data_29181af5b8dad807f169ddd61a6ed69e
#
_entry.id   29181af5b8dad807f169ddd61a6ed69e
#
_cell.length_a   1.000
_cell.length_b   1.000
_cell.length_c   1.000
_cell.angle_alpha   90.00
_cell.angle_beta   90.00
_cell.angle_gamma   90.00
#
_symmetry.space_group_name_H-M   'P 1'
#
loop_
_entity.id
_entity.type
_entity.pdbx_description
1 polymer ?
#
loop_
_entity_poly.entity_id
_entity_poly.type
_entity_poly.pdbx_seq_one_letter_code
_entity_poly.pdbx_strand_id
1 'polypeptide(L)'
;MDNGALSYTARTHAGFPEGGPNTADPRVLAWLIRRHGLEMTHLSRGSHIGAIFSLADIMAMLYTTGLQVRPEDPRWPERDRLILSKGHAGAAVYAALAERGFFPVEELSTHYANGSRLSGHVSHHGVPGVEFSTGSLGHGLPVAVGMAMDFHLRGTEQRVVCVL
;
A
#
# COMPACT_ATOMS: atom_id res chain seq x y z
N MET A 1 -23.62 -5.58 -25.98
CA MET A 1 -22.45 -5.17 -26.75
C MET A 1 -21.35 -4.93 -25.75
N ASP A 2 -20.41 -5.86 -25.71
CA ASP A 2 -19.27 -5.78 -24.81
C ASP A 2 -18.34 -4.66 -25.32
N ASN A 3 -18.22 -3.58 -24.60
CA ASN A 3 -17.54 -2.37 -25.04
C ASN A 3 -16.00 -2.48 -25.00
N GLY A 4 -15.44 -3.68 -24.99
CA GLY A 4 -13.99 -3.89 -25.12
C GLY A 4 -13.12 -3.08 -24.13
N ALA A 5 -13.70 -2.62 -23.01
CA ALA A 5 -12.95 -1.90 -22.00
C ALA A 5 -11.98 -2.88 -21.31
N LEU A 6 -10.69 -2.59 -21.41
CA LEU A 6 -9.66 -3.35 -20.69
C LEU A 6 -9.97 -3.35 -19.19
N SER A 7 -9.72 -4.49 -18.52
CA SER A 7 -9.78 -4.57 -17.08
C SER A 7 -8.83 -3.56 -16.43
N TYR A 8 -9.06 -3.24 -15.15
CA TYR A 8 -8.17 -2.35 -14.41
C TYR A 8 -6.71 -2.83 -14.51
N THR A 9 -6.48 -4.11 -14.20
CA THR A 9 -5.14 -4.73 -14.28
C THR A 9 -4.55 -4.67 -15.67
N ALA A 10 -5.34 -4.97 -16.71
CA ALA A 10 -4.84 -4.91 -18.10
C ALA A 10 -4.40 -3.49 -18.49
N ARG A 11 -5.07 -2.45 -17.98
CA ARG A 11 -4.64 -1.06 -18.22
C ARG A 11 -3.36 -0.71 -17.47
N THR A 12 -3.27 -1.06 -16.19
CA THR A 12 -2.12 -0.71 -15.35
C THR A 12 -0.88 -1.56 -15.65
N HIS A 13 -1.06 -2.78 -16.15
CA HIS A 13 0.06 -3.66 -16.55
C HIS A 13 0.37 -3.59 -18.04
N ALA A 14 -0.26 -2.70 -18.80
CA ALA A 14 0.05 -2.52 -20.21
C ALA A 14 1.53 -2.18 -20.43
N GLY A 15 2.16 -2.88 -21.37
CA GLY A 15 3.60 -2.71 -21.69
C GLY A 15 4.54 -3.68 -20.97
N PHE A 16 4.02 -4.54 -20.09
CA PHE A 16 4.79 -5.65 -19.54
C PHE A 16 4.64 -6.92 -20.39
N PRO A 17 5.65 -7.83 -20.36
CA PRO A 17 5.59 -9.10 -21.10
C PRO A 17 4.46 -10.02 -20.59
N GLU A 18 4.16 -11.06 -21.37
CA GLU A 18 3.28 -12.13 -20.94
C GLU A 18 3.78 -12.72 -19.61
N GLY A 19 2.89 -12.85 -18.62
CA GLY A 19 3.24 -13.20 -17.24
C GLY A 19 3.21 -12.01 -16.28
N GLY A 20 3.04 -10.79 -16.78
CA GLY A 20 2.89 -9.58 -15.99
C GLY A 20 4.22 -8.97 -15.50
N PRO A 21 4.13 -7.92 -14.66
CA PRO A 21 5.30 -7.22 -14.15
C PRO A 21 6.05 -8.02 -13.08
N ASN A 22 7.38 -7.95 -13.08
CA ASN A 22 8.19 -8.50 -11.99
C ASN A 22 8.14 -7.54 -10.76
N THR A 23 7.16 -7.73 -9.91
CA THR A 23 6.97 -6.90 -8.70
C THR A 23 8.02 -7.13 -7.60
N ALA A 24 8.94 -8.08 -7.77
CA ALA A 24 10.11 -8.23 -6.91
C ALA A 24 11.23 -7.22 -7.24
N ASP A 25 11.22 -6.64 -8.45
CA ASP A 25 12.10 -5.50 -8.77
C ASP A 25 11.50 -4.21 -8.19
N PRO A 26 12.19 -3.52 -7.26
CA PRO A 26 11.66 -2.31 -6.65
C PRO A 26 11.40 -1.18 -7.65
N ARG A 27 12.12 -1.14 -8.78
CA ARG A 27 11.90 -0.12 -9.83
C ARG A 27 10.58 -0.37 -10.54
N VAL A 28 10.25 -1.64 -10.81
CA VAL A 28 8.98 -2.05 -11.40
C VAL A 28 7.84 -1.75 -10.42
N LEU A 29 7.99 -2.14 -9.16
CA LEU A 29 6.98 -1.87 -8.15
C LEU A 29 6.76 -0.36 -7.92
N ALA A 30 7.82 0.44 -7.90
CA ALA A 30 7.71 1.90 -7.78
C ALA A 30 6.95 2.53 -8.96
N TRP A 31 7.20 2.02 -10.19
CA TRP A 31 6.45 2.44 -11.36
C TRP A 31 4.97 2.08 -11.25
N LEU A 32 4.65 0.85 -10.83
CA LEU A 32 3.27 0.39 -10.64
C LEU A 32 2.54 1.20 -9.57
N ILE A 33 3.20 1.49 -8.43
CA ILE A 33 2.63 2.34 -7.38
C ILE A 33 2.25 3.71 -7.95
N ARG A 34 3.09 4.33 -8.78
CA ARG A 34 2.77 5.61 -9.44
C ARG A 34 1.60 5.46 -10.41
N ARG A 35 1.62 4.39 -11.21
CA ARG A 35 0.56 4.12 -12.19
C ARG A 35 -0.78 3.91 -11.50
N HIS A 36 -0.83 3.04 -10.48
CA HIS A 36 -2.04 2.84 -9.69
C HIS A 36 -2.47 4.11 -8.95
N GLY A 37 -1.53 4.87 -8.39
CA GLY A 37 -1.83 6.16 -7.75
C GLY A 37 -2.51 7.13 -8.71
N LEU A 38 -2.03 7.22 -9.96
CA LEU A 38 -2.64 8.04 -10.99
C LEU A 38 -4.06 7.55 -11.34
N GLU A 39 -4.23 6.25 -11.59
CA GLU A 39 -5.53 5.65 -11.92
C GLU A 39 -6.54 5.81 -10.76
N MET A 40 -6.14 5.52 -9.53
CA MET A 40 -7.00 5.68 -8.34
C MET A 40 -7.45 7.12 -8.15
N THR A 41 -6.53 8.09 -8.25
CA THR A 41 -6.87 9.51 -8.08
C THR A 41 -7.73 10.03 -9.24
N HIS A 42 -7.49 9.55 -10.46
CA HIS A 42 -8.31 9.89 -11.62
C HIS A 42 -9.74 9.37 -11.49
N LEU A 43 -9.91 8.08 -11.16
CA LEU A 43 -11.22 7.44 -11.03
C LEU A 43 -12.04 8.02 -9.87
N SER A 44 -11.40 8.25 -8.73
CA SER A 44 -12.05 8.80 -7.53
C SER A 44 -12.21 10.31 -7.56
N ARG A 45 -11.61 11.01 -8.52
CA ARG A 45 -11.46 12.48 -8.54
C ARG A 45 -10.82 12.97 -7.23
N GLY A 46 -9.94 12.14 -6.67
CA GLY A 46 -9.26 12.39 -5.42
C GLY A 46 -8.09 13.36 -5.56
N SER A 47 -7.45 13.64 -4.44
CA SER A 47 -6.30 14.52 -4.33
C SER A 47 -5.04 13.76 -3.88
N HIS A 48 -4.00 14.49 -3.48
CA HIS A 48 -2.78 13.97 -2.86
C HIS A 48 -1.84 13.17 -3.77
N ILE A 49 -1.97 13.26 -5.10
CA ILE A 49 -1.11 12.55 -6.06
C ILE A 49 0.38 12.83 -5.84
N GLY A 50 0.75 14.06 -5.45
CA GLY A 50 2.13 14.42 -5.14
C GLY A 50 2.69 13.63 -3.95
N ALA A 51 1.89 13.43 -2.90
CA ALA A 51 2.29 12.64 -1.74
C ALA A 51 2.44 11.15 -2.11
N ILE A 52 1.54 10.61 -2.93
CA ILE A 52 1.62 9.23 -3.45
C ILE A 52 2.91 9.04 -4.24
N PHE A 53 3.21 9.95 -5.17
CA PHE A 53 4.40 9.85 -6.03
C PHE A 53 5.70 9.97 -5.23
N SER A 54 5.73 10.83 -4.21
CA SER A 54 6.91 10.99 -3.35
C SER A 54 7.24 9.74 -2.54
N LEU A 55 6.25 8.88 -2.29
CA LEU A 55 6.42 7.65 -1.53
C LEU A 55 6.72 6.41 -2.37
N ALA A 56 6.51 6.46 -3.67
CA ALA A 56 6.51 5.26 -4.51
C ALA A 56 7.79 4.44 -4.40
N ASP A 57 8.96 5.08 -4.43
CA ASP A 57 10.25 4.38 -4.31
C ASP A 57 10.46 3.83 -2.90
N ILE A 58 10.07 4.59 -1.87
CA ILE A 58 10.17 4.16 -0.47
C ILE A 58 9.30 2.93 -0.23
N MET A 59 8.03 2.96 -0.66
CA MET A 59 7.13 1.82 -0.53
C MET A 59 7.63 0.61 -1.32
N ALA A 60 8.13 0.82 -2.53
CA ALA A 60 8.68 -0.25 -3.34
C ALA A 60 9.87 -0.94 -2.65
N MET A 61 10.83 -0.17 -2.14
CA MET A 61 11.96 -0.72 -1.39
C MET A 61 11.52 -1.45 -0.13
N LEU A 62 10.59 -0.88 0.64
CA LEU A 62 10.10 -1.50 1.87
C LEU A 62 9.40 -2.84 1.59
N TYR A 63 8.52 -2.91 0.60
CA TYR A 63 7.75 -4.13 0.29
C TYR A 63 8.50 -5.14 -0.58
N THR A 64 9.67 -4.83 -1.12
CA THR A 64 10.50 -5.81 -1.84
C THR A 64 11.61 -6.39 -0.97
N THR A 65 12.32 -5.55 -0.22
CA THR A 65 13.54 -5.95 0.50
C THR A 65 13.60 -5.46 1.95
N GLY A 66 12.79 -4.46 2.31
CA GLY A 66 12.89 -3.78 3.59
C GLY A 66 12.11 -4.41 4.74
N LEU A 67 10.93 -4.98 4.45
CA LEU A 67 10.01 -5.52 5.45
C LEU A 67 9.92 -7.04 5.39
N GLN A 68 9.86 -7.66 6.55
CA GLN A 68 9.51 -9.06 6.71
C GLN A 68 7.99 -9.17 6.86
N VAL A 69 7.31 -9.47 5.76
CA VAL A 69 5.85 -9.61 5.70
C VAL A 69 5.47 -10.82 4.85
N ARG A 70 4.27 -11.36 5.08
CA ARG A 70 3.73 -12.52 4.35
C ARG A 70 2.36 -12.17 3.79
N PRO A 71 2.21 -11.99 2.48
CA PRO A 71 0.91 -11.72 1.87
C PRO A 71 -0.13 -12.81 2.14
N GLU A 72 0.32 -14.07 2.17
CA GLU A 72 -0.49 -15.25 2.46
C GLU A 72 -0.91 -15.36 3.93
N ASP A 73 -0.21 -14.69 4.83
CA ASP A 73 -0.55 -14.55 6.26
C ASP A 73 -0.34 -13.11 6.73
N PRO A 74 -1.25 -12.19 6.38
CA PRO A 74 -1.13 -10.77 6.74
C PRO A 74 -1.14 -10.49 8.25
N ARG A 75 -1.51 -11.50 9.06
CA ARG A 75 -1.56 -11.40 10.51
C ARG A 75 -0.41 -12.13 11.20
N TRP A 76 0.56 -12.63 10.44
CA TRP A 76 1.72 -13.30 11.00
C TRP A 76 2.32 -12.50 12.17
N PRO A 77 2.40 -13.08 13.38
CA PRO A 77 2.75 -12.30 14.58
C PRO A 77 4.14 -11.68 14.52
N GLU A 78 5.10 -12.36 13.88
CA GLU A 78 6.51 -11.96 13.82
C GLU A 78 6.81 -11.01 12.65
N ARG A 79 5.80 -10.57 11.90
CA ARG A 79 6.00 -9.63 10.79
C ARG A 79 6.47 -8.28 11.29
N ASP A 80 7.20 -7.55 10.45
CA ASP A 80 7.45 -6.13 10.63
C ASP A 80 6.15 -5.31 10.53
N ARG A 81 6.15 -4.11 11.07
CA ARG A 81 5.01 -3.18 11.05
C ARG A 81 5.34 -1.94 10.25
N LEU A 82 4.45 -1.57 9.34
CA LEU A 82 4.53 -0.30 8.61
C LEU A 82 3.42 0.65 9.11
N ILE A 83 3.82 1.82 9.56
CA ILE A 83 2.91 2.91 9.93
C ILE A 83 3.11 4.08 8.96
N LEU A 84 2.08 4.42 8.21
CA LEU A 84 2.09 5.61 7.37
C LEU A 84 1.56 6.80 8.17
N SER A 85 2.43 7.70 8.63
CA SER A 85 2.04 8.85 9.46
C SER A 85 1.48 10.03 8.65
N LYS A 86 1.53 9.96 7.32
CA LYS A 86 0.83 10.86 6.38
C LYS A 86 -0.27 10.10 5.65
N GLY A 87 -1.36 9.81 6.36
CA GLY A 87 -2.45 8.95 5.90
C GLY A 87 -3.05 9.30 4.54
N HIS A 88 -2.96 10.58 4.13
CA HIS A 88 -3.42 11.05 2.84
C HIS A 88 -2.64 10.45 1.63
N ALA A 89 -1.47 9.86 1.86
CA ALA A 89 -0.75 9.10 0.83
C ALA A 89 -1.12 7.60 0.82
N GLY A 90 -2.24 7.20 1.45
CA GLY A 90 -2.68 5.82 1.62
C GLY A 90 -2.77 5.01 0.33
N ALA A 91 -3.09 5.66 -0.80
CA ALA A 91 -3.13 4.99 -2.10
C ALA A 91 -1.78 4.36 -2.50
N ALA A 92 -0.64 4.93 -2.09
CA ALA A 92 0.66 4.31 -2.33
C ALA A 92 0.83 2.99 -1.55
N VAL A 93 0.33 2.93 -0.32
CA VAL A 93 0.33 1.70 0.50
C VAL A 93 -0.60 0.66 -0.11
N TYR A 94 -1.82 1.04 -0.49
CA TYR A 94 -2.77 0.12 -1.13
C TYR A 94 -2.21 -0.47 -2.41
N ALA A 95 -1.60 0.35 -3.27
CA ALA A 95 -0.97 -0.12 -4.50
C ALA A 95 0.16 -1.12 -4.23
N ALA A 96 1.04 -0.82 -3.26
CA ALA A 96 2.12 -1.72 -2.87
C ALA A 96 1.58 -3.06 -2.33
N LEU A 97 0.58 -3.02 -1.45
CA LEU A 97 -0.04 -4.22 -0.87
C LEU A 97 -0.72 -5.07 -1.95
N ALA A 98 -1.50 -4.48 -2.85
CA ALA A 98 -2.16 -5.20 -3.94
C ALA A 98 -1.15 -5.89 -4.85
N GLU A 99 -0.13 -5.18 -5.32
CA GLU A 99 0.92 -5.73 -6.18
C GLU A 99 1.80 -6.79 -5.49
N ARG A 100 1.85 -6.77 -4.16
CA ARG A 100 2.50 -7.79 -3.36
C ARG A 100 1.58 -8.97 -2.99
N GLY A 101 0.32 -8.97 -3.44
CA GLY A 101 -0.61 -10.09 -3.30
C GLY A 101 -1.39 -10.14 -1.98
N PHE A 102 -1.44 -9.04 -1.22
CA PHE A 102 -2.28 -9.00 0.00
C PHE A 102 -3.78 -8.99 -0.32
N PHE A 103 -4.17 -8.46 -1.47
CA PHE A 103 -5.53 -8.48 -2.00
C PHE A 103 -5.51 -8.26 -3.52
N PRO A 104 -6.61 -8.55 -4.24
CA PRO A 104 -6.64 -8.40 -5.70
C PRO A 104 -6.37 -6.98 -6.17
N VAL A 105 -5.54 -6.83 -7.21
CA VAL A 105 -5.19 -5.54 -7.81
C VAL A 105 -6.43 -4.80 -8.34
N GLU A 106 -7.44 -5.54 -8.83
CA GLU A 106 -8.69 -4.99 -9.33
C GLU A 106 -9.44 -4.16 -8.30
N GLU A 107 -9.29 -4.46 -6.99
CA GLU A 107 -9.92 -3.68 -5.92
C GLU A 107 -9.44 -2.23 -5.87
N LEU A 108 -8.23 -1.94 -6.37
CA LEU A 108 -7.72 -0.57 -6.42
C LEU A 108 -8.65 0.37 -7.20
N SER A 109 -9.42 -0.18 -8.17
CA SER A 109 -10.42 0.58 -8.91
C SER A 109 -11.56 1.13 -8.04
N THR A 110 -11.76 0.56 -6.85
CA THR A 110 -12.79 0.99 -5.89
C THR A 110 -12.31 2.03 -4.90
N HIS A 111 -11.04 2.47 -4.99
CA HIS A 111 -10.48 3.44 -4.07
C HIS A 111 -11.36 4.68 -3.92
N TYR A 112 -11.66 5.02 -2.66
CA TYR A 112 -12.47 6.18 -2.29
C TYR A 112 -13.93 6.15 -2.80
N ALA A 113 -14.40 5.01 -3.31
CA ALA A 113 -15.80 4.82 -3.66
C ALA A 113 -16.65 4.52 -2.42
N ASN A 114 -17.96 4.83 -2.49
CA ASN A 114 -18.88 4.52 -1.41
C ASN A 114 -18.93 2.99 -1.16
N GLY A 115 -18.75 2.60 0.09
CA GLY A 115 -18.73 1.19 0.51
C GLY A 115 -17.40 0.47 0.28
N SER A 116 -16.41 1.10 -0.35
CA SER A 116 -15.07 0.53 -0.47
C SER A 116 -14.33 0.54 0.88
N ARG A 117 -13.56 -0.52 1.14
CA ARG A 117 -12.62 -0.54 2.27
C ARG A 117 -11.35 0.29 2.02
N LEU A 118 -11.06 0.63 0.77
CA LEU A 118 -9.92 1.45 0.36
C LEU A 118 -10.29 2.93 0.47
N SER A 119 -10.24 3.46 1.68
CA SER A 119 -10.62 4.85 1.93
C SER A 119 -9.58 5.86 1.44
N GLY A 120 -9.95 7.14 1.33
CA GLY A 120 -9.08 8.21 0.84
C GLY A 120 -7.84 8.49 1.71
N HIS A 121 -7.89 8.14 3.00
CA HIS A 121 -6.73 8.06 3.90
C HIS A 121 -6.46 6.60 4.23
N VAL A 122 -5.22 6.26 4.58
CA VAL A 122 -4.90 4.87 4.91
C VAL A 122 -5.78 4.34 6.05
N SER A 123 -6.41 3.19 5.83
CA SER A 123 -7.33 2.56 6.78
C SER A 123 -7.01 1.09 6.97
N HIS A 124 -6.99 0.63 8.23
CA HIS A 124 -6.83 -0.78 8.59
C HIS A 124 -8.14 -1.57 8.54
N HIS A 125 -9.29 -0.89 8.41
CA HIS A 125 -10.60 -1.54 8.43
C HIS A 125 -10.79 -2.46 7.21
N GLY A 126 -10.60 -3.75 7.42
CA GLY A 126 -10.76 -4.77 6.39
C GLY A 126 -9.66 -4.81 5.33
N VAL A 127 -8.58 -4.01 5.44
CA VAL A 127 -7.48 -4.00 4.48
C VAL A 127 -6.30 -4.80 5.02
N PRO A 128 -5.99 -5.98 4.44
CA PRO A 128 -4.86 -6.79 4.87
C PRO A 128 -3.53 -6.04 4.71
N GLY A 129 -2.66 -6.14 5.71
CA GLY A 129 -1.33 -5.51 5.67
C GLY A 129 -1.29 -4.05 6.13
N VAL A 130 -2.43 -3.42 6.41
CA VAL A 130 -2.47 -2.09 7.05
C VAL A 130 -2.61 -2.24 8.55
N GLU A 131 -1.65 -1.74 9.30
CA GLU A 131 -1.59 -1.90 10.76
C GLU A 131 -2.49 -0.91 11.51
N PHE A 132 -2.51 0.34 11.05
CA PHE A 132 -3.17 1.43 11.75
C PHE A 132 -3.70 2.49 10.78
N SER A 133 -4.90 2.98 11.03
CA SER A 133 -5.50 4.09 10.27
C SER A 133 -4.92 5.42 10.73
N THR A 134 -4.47 6.25 9.78
CA THR A 134 -4.00 7.60 10.06
C THR A 134 -4.70 8.63 9.18
N GLY A 135 -4.78 9.85 9.67
CA GLY A 135 -5.36 11.00 8.95
C GLY A 135 -4.76 12.31 9.46
N SER A 136 -4.70 12.45 10.79
CA SER A 136 -4.00 13.57 11.41
C SER A 136 -2.48 13.43 11.19
N LEU A 137 -1.85 14.48 10.66
CA LEU A 137 -0.41 14.50 10.40
C LEU A 137 0.39 14.31 11.70
N GLY A 138 1.41 13.45 11.65
CA GLY A 138 2.23 13.11 12.81
C GLY A 138 1.62 12.05 13.75
N HIS A 139 0.34 11.72 13.63
CA HIS A 139 -0.35 10.78 14.50
C HIS A 139 0.26 9.36 14.49
N GLY A 140 0.78 8.92 13.36
CA GLY A 140 1.36 7.58 13.23
C GLY A 140 2.65 7.40 14.02
N LEU A 141 3.46 8.44 14.19
CA LEU A 141 4.75 8.32 14.87
C LEU A 141 4.65 7.86 16.33
N PRO A 142 3.83 8.46 17.21
CA PRO A 142 3.69 7.99 18.59
C PRO A 142 3.12 6.56 18.66
N VAL A 143 2.24 6.17 17.74
CA VAL A 143 1.75 4.78 17.64
C VAL A 143 2.89 3.83 17.28
N ALA A 144 3.71 4.17 16.30
CA ALA A 144 4.87 3.38 15.91
C ALA A 144 5.88 3.24 17.07
N VAL A 145 6.12 4.31 17.83
CA VAL A 145 6.97 4.28 19.03
C VAL A 145 6.40 3.32 20.07
N GLY A 146 5.09 3.38 20.34
CA GLY A 146 4.42 2.47 21.29
C GLY A 146 4.56 1.00 20.88
N MET A 147 4.38 0.68 19.57
CA MET A 147 4.57 -0.67 19.06
C MET A 147 6.04 -1.13 19.18
N ALA A 148 7.00 -0.27 18.88
CA ALA A 148 8.42 -0.61 18.97
C ALA A 148 8.84 -0.83 20.43
N MET A 149 8.32 -0.05 21.37
CA MET A 149 8.54 -0.24 22.80
C MET A 149 7.96 -1.57 23.31
N ASP A 150 6.76 -1.95 22.87
CA ASP A 150 6.17 -3.24 23.20
C ASP A 150 7.03 -4.41 22.72
N PHE A 151 7.51 -4.36 21.47
CA PHE A 151 8.41 -5.38 20.95
C PHE A 151 9.72 -5.46 21.71
N HIS A 152 10.31 -4.30 22.05
CA HIS A 152 11.52 -4.23 22.84
C HIS A 152 11.33 -4.86 24.27
N LEU A 153 10.24 -4.52 24.93
CA LEU A 153 9.93 -5.05 26.27
C LEU A 153 9.67 -6.55 26.25
N ARG A 154 9.10 -7.07 25.17
CA ARG A 154 8.89 -8.52 25.00
C ARG A 154 10.15 -9.28 24.52
N GLY A 155 11.23 -8.57 24.18
CA GLY A 155 12.46 -9.18 23.65
C GLY A 155 12.26 -9.82 22.29
N THR A 156 11.40 -9.27 21.44
CA THR A 156 11.13 -9.77 20.09
C THR A 156 11.83 -8.91 19.03
N GLU A 157 12.02 -9.46 17.81
CA GLU A 157 12.86 -8.85 16.77
C GLU A 157 12.10 -8.08 15.68
N GLN A 158 10.76 -8.00 15.77
CA GLN A 158 9.98 -7.26 14.78
C GLN A 158 10.36 -5.78 14.77
N ARG A 159 10.46 -5.24 13.57
CA ARG A 159 10.75 -3.82 13.37
C ARG A 159 9.47 -3.04 13.13
N VAL A 160 9.47 -1.78 13.54
CA VAL A 160 8.42 -0.83 13.20
C VAL A 160 9.00 0.26 12.33
N VAL A 161 8.50 0.39 11.12
CA VAL A 161 8.89 1.44 10.17
C VAL A 161 7.78 2.47 10.13
N CYS A 162 8.10 3.71 10.46
CA CYS A 162 7.17 4.83 10.37
C CYS A 162 7.58 5.77 9.24
N VAL A 163 6.66 6.04 8.32
CA VAL A 163 6.88 6.97 7.21
C VAL A 163 6.14 8.26 7.50
N LEU A 164 6.89 9.38 7.57
CA LEU A 164 6.42 10.73 7.87
C LEU A 164 6.17 11.56 6.62
#